data_4d36325eb2c20683b997055667a947e4
#
_entry.id   4d36325eb2c20683b997055667a947e4
#
_cell.length_a   1.000
_cell.length_b   1.000
_cell.length_c   1.000
_cell.angle_alpha   90.00
_cell.angle_beta   90.00
_cell.angle_gamma   90.00
#
_symmetry.space_group_name_H-M   'P 1'
#
loop_
_entity.id
_entity.type
_entity.pdbx_description
1 polymer ?
#
loop_
_entity_poly.entity_id
_entity_poly.type
_entity_poly.pdbx_seq_one_letter_code
_entity_poly.pdbx_strand_id
1 'polypeptide(L)'
;MSDQPLLSDKEFDELDRFLMSSHCGDETMAMDALNGYLTAIAIGPVSIPAEQWLPRIWGPTPEDAPKFRDAQQAARLHELLSRALQEIQVTFEVAPQDFEPLFSVHKVKGKELLDAEAWCWGFLEAISLNEAAWQPLRESSQALLMRAIDLLGAEEIDDAQLVLVDDPVKCHKLAIEVEASVPQIRRFWLKYKGV
;
A
#
# COMPACT_ATOMS: atom_id res chain seq x y z
N MET A 1 -5.38 23.64 -5.48
CA MET A 1 -5.63 22.65 -4.42
C MET A 1 -7.04 22.18 -4.61
N SER A 2 -7.21 20.90 -4.99
CA SER A 2 -8.56 20.32 -5.15
C SER A 2 -9.16 20.15 -3.77
N ASP A 3 -10.24 20.86 -3.50
CA ASP A 3 -10.98 20.81 -2.24
C ASP A 3 -11.95 19.59 -2.25
N GLN A 4 -11.41 18.42 -2.62
CA GLN A 4 -12.20 17.19 -2.57
C GLN A 4 -12.14 16.64 -1.14
N PRO A 5 -13.29 16.34 -0.54
CA PRO A 5 -13.35 15.78 0.81
C PRO A 5 -12.72 14.37 0.82
N LEU A 6 -12.17 14.00 1.97
CA LEU A 6 -11.72 12.64 2.27
C LEU A 6 -12.83 11.63 1.96
N LEU A 7 -12.47 10.36 1.76
CA LEU A 7 -13.48 9.32 1.64
C LEU A 7 -14.33 9.27 2.93
N SER A 8 -15.64 9.37 2.77
CA SER A 8 -16.55 9.08 3.88
C SER A 8 -16.57 7.59 4.19
N ASP A 9 -16.99 7.22 5.42
CA ASP A 9 -17.14 5.80 5.82
C ASP A 9 -17.98 5.00 4.81
N LYS A 10 -19.03 5.62 4.25
CA LYS A 10 -19.88 4.96 3.24
C LYS A 10 -19.16 4.72 1.92
N GLU A 11 -18.29 5.62 1.51
CA GLU A 11 -17.49 5.50 0.30
C GLU A 11 -16.38 4.47 0.49
N PHE A 12 -15.78 4.45 1.67
CA PHE A 12 -14.85 3.40 2.06
C PHE A 12 -15.52 2.01 2.02
N ASP A 13 -16.69 1.86 2.63
CA ASP A 13 -17.50 0.63 2.61
C ASP A 13 -17.94 0.24 1.18
N GLU A 14 -18.22 1.23 0.32
CA GLU A 14 -18.58 1.01 -1.09
C GLU A 14 -17.39 0.37 -1.84
N LEU A 15 -16.21 0.94 -1.67
CA LEU A 15 -14.98 0.45 -2.29
C LEU A 15 -14.61 -0.94 -1.77
N ASP A 16 -14.54 -1.13 -0.47
CA ASP A 16 -14.21 -2.41 0.17
C ASP A 16 -15.16 -3.53 -0.30
N ARG A 17 -16.45 -3.26 -0.26
CA ARG A 17 -17.46 -4.23 -0.72
C ARG A 17 -17.31 -4.59 -2.19
N PHE A 18 -16.88 -3.65 -3.03
CA PHE A 18 -16.65 -3.96 -4.42
C PHE A 18 -15.39 -4.82 -4.61
N LEU A 19 -14.29 -4.48 -3.97
CA LEU A 19 -13.03 -5.24 -4.03
C LEU A 19 -13.24 -6.69 -3.59
N MET A 20 -14.06 -6.91 -2.57
CA MET A 20 -14.38 -8.23 -2.02
C MET A 20 -15.54 -8.94 -2.74
N SER A 21 -16.06 -8.38 -3.85
CA SER A 21 -17.21 -8.95 -4.55
C SER A 21 -16.79 -9.96 -5.63
N SER A 22 -17.74 -10.81 -6.05
CA SER A 22 -17.55 -11.71 -7.19
C SER A 22 -17.39 -11.02 -8.56
N HIS A 23 -17.41 -9.68 -8.59
CA HIS A 23 -17.06 -8.90 -9.78
C HIS A 23 -15.55 -8.78 -9.99
N CYS A 24 -14.78 -9.03 -8.94
CA CYS A 24 -13.32 -9.03 -8.91
C CYS A 24 -12.78 -10.47 -8.91
N GLY A 25 -11.54 -10.64 -9.35
CA GLY A 25 -10.79 -11.90 -9.29
C GLY A 25 -10.12 -12.11 -7.93
N ASP A 26 -9.55 -13.30 -7.75
CA ASP A 26 -8.84 -13.69 -6.52
C ASP A 26 -7.53 -12.87 -6.33
N GLU A 27 -6.98 -12.32 -7.41
CA GLU A 27 -5.76 -11.50 -7.40
C GLU A 27 -6.03 -10.02 -7.06
N THR A 28 -7.30 -9.63 -6.84
CA THR A 28 -7.66 -8.25 -6.53
C THR A 28 -7.19 -7.87 -5.12
N MET A 29 -6.56 -6.73 -4.99
CA MET A 29 -6.09 -6.20 -3.71
C MET A 29 -7.25 -5.96 -2.75
N ALA A 30 -7.17 -6.50 -1.53
CA ALA A 30 -8.02 -6.10 -0.42
C ALA A 30 -7.63 -4.71 0.08
N MET A 31 -8.43 -4.11 0.97
CA MET A 31 -8.26 -2.71 1.39
C MET A 31 -6.92 -2.42 2.08
N ASP A 32 -6.38 -3.35 2.84
CA ASP A 32 -5.06 -3.22 3.47
C ASP A 32 -3.93 -3.23 2.42
N ALA A 33 -3.94 -4.19 1.49
CA ALA A 33 -3.00 -4.24 0.37
C ALA A 33 -3.12 -3.00 -0.52
N LEU A 34 -4.33 -2.57 -0.85
CA LEU A 34 -4.59 -1.35 -1.62
C LEU A 34 -4.02 -0.12 -0.91
N ASN A 35 -4.20 0.01 0.41
CA ASN A 35 -3.65 1.14 1.17
C ASN A 35 -2.11 1.16 1.10
N GLY A 36 -1.45 0.00 1.24
CA GLY A 36 0.00 -0.12 1.06
C GLY A 36 0.46 0.26 -0.34
N TYR A 37 -0.24 -0.24 -1.35
CA TYR A 37 0.00 0.05 -2.76
C TYR A 37 -0.08 1.55 -3.07
N LEU A 38 -1.20 2.19 -2.68
CA LEU A 38 -1.40 3.63 -2.88
C LEU A 38 -0.40 4.46 -2.07
N THR A 39 0.01 3.99 -0.89
CA THR A 39 1.03 4.67 -0.08
C THR A 39 2.36 4.72 -0.81
N ALA A 40 2.84 3.61 -1.38
CA ALA A 40 4.08 3.60 -2.14
C ALA A 40 4.02 4.53 -3.37
N ILE A 41 2.88 4.59 -4.08
CA ILE A 41 2.66 5.52 -5.18
C ILE A 41 2.71 6.97 -4.70
N ALA A 42 2.05 7.27 -3.57
CA ALA A 42 1.97 8.63 -3.02
C ALA A 42 3.32 9.18 -2.57
N ILE A 43 4.16 8.33 -1.93
CA ILE A 43 5.43 8.77 -1.35
C ILE A 43 6.64 8.52 -2.24
N GLY A 44 6.49 7.75 -3.31
CA GLY A 44 7.56 7.27 -4.16
C GLY A 44 8.34 8.38 -4.88
N PRO A 45 9.48 8.03 -5.50
CA PRO A 45 10.40 8.98 -6.12
C PRO A 45 9.87 9.60 -7.41
N VAL A 46 8.95 8.94 -8.10
CA VAL A 46 8.42 9.36 -9.39
C VAL A 46 6.89 9.24 -9.42
N SER A 47 6.25 10.10 -10.17
CA SER A 47 4.80 10.01 -10.41
C SER A 47 4.50 8.85 -11.36
N ILE A 48 3.56 8.01 -11.00
CA ILE A 48 3.07 6.90 -11.82
C ILE A 48 1.72 7.32 -12.44
N PRO A 49 1.56 7.28 -13.77
CA PRO A 49 0.30 7.60 -14.42
C PRO A 49 -0.81 6.61 -14.06
N ALA A 50 -2.07 7.08 -14.05
CA ALA A 50 -3.22 6.26 -13.67
C ALA A 50 -3.38 5.01 -14.55
N GLU A 51 -3.04 5.10 -15.82
CA GLU A 51 -3.09 4.01 -16.79
C GLU A 51 -2.13 2.86 -16.43
N GLN A 52 -1.12 3.11 -15.59
CA GLN A 52 -0.17 2.11 -15.16
C GLN A 52 -0.56 1.51 -13.80
N TRP A 53 -1.01 2.32 -12.85
CA TRP A 53 -1.27 1.82 -11.49
C TRP A 53 -2.71 1.30 -11.29
N LEU A 54 -3.73 1.87 -11.95
CA LEU A 54 -5.12 1.43 -11.78
C LEU A 54 -5.35 -0.05 -12.15
N PRO A 55 -4.85 -0.54 -13.32
CA PRO A 55 -5.07 -1.93 -13.68
C PRO A 55 -4.44 -2.92 -12.69
N ARG A 56 -3.32 -2.56 -12.06
CA ARG A 56 -2.58 -3.44 -11.16
C ARG A 56 -3.33 -3.76 -9.86
N ILE A 57 -4.29 -2.93 -9.48
CA ILE A 57 -5.17 -3.19 -8.32
C ILE A 57 -5.98 -4.47 -8.50
N TRP A 58 -6.34 -4.80 -9.74
CA TRP A 58 -7.20 -5.93 -10.05
C TRP A 58 -6.43 -7.24 -10.21
N GLY A 59 -5.14 -7.17 -10.49
CA GLY A 59 -4.23 -8.29 -10.68
C GLY A 59 -3.15 -8.01 -11.71
N PRO A 60 -2.24 -8.98 -11.91
CA PRO A 60 -1.06 -8.81 -12.76
C PRO A 60 -1.37 -8.77 -14.26
N THR A 61 -2.53 -9.27 -14.69
CA THR A 61 -2.85 -9.44 -16.13
C THR A 61 -4.13 -8.71 -16.53
N PRO A 62 -4.32 -8.37 -17.82
CA PRO A 62 -5.56 -7.76 -18.30
C PRO A 62 -6.82 -8.62 -18.07
N GLU A 63 -6.66 -9.93 -17.92
CA GLU A 63 -7.74 -10.89 -17.66
C GLU A 63 -8.32 -10.74 -16.26
N ASP A 64 -7.56 -10.14 -15.34
CA ASP A 64 -7.97 -9.87 -13.96
C ASP A 64 -8.87 -8.63 -13.84
N ALA A 65 -9.09 -7.92 -14.95
CA ALA A 65 -9.92 -6.72 -14.98
C ALA A 65 -11.32 -7.01 -14.40
N PRO A 66 -11.85 -6.16 -13.50
CA PRO A 66 -13.11 -6.40 -12.83
C PRO A 66 -14.29 -6.31 -13.80
N LYS A 67 -15.36 -7.04 -13.50
CA LYS A 67 -16.61 -7.04 -14.27
C LYS A 67 -17.53 -5.94 -13.75
N PHE A 68 -17.32 -4.71 -14.25
CA PHE A 68 -18.23 -3.61 -13.93
C PHE A 68 -19.61 -3.85 -14.53
N ARG A 69 -20.67 -3.51 -13.77
CA ARG A 69 -22.04 -3.57 -14.22
C ARG A 69 -22.32 -2.64 -15.42
N ASP A 70 -21.73 -1.46 -15.38
CA ASP A 70 -21.84 -0.39 -16.36
C ASP A 70 -20.68 0.61 -16.26
N ALA A 71 -20.60 1.51 -17.25
CA ALA A 71 -19.56 2.55 -17.28
C ALA A 71 -19.65 3.54 -16.09
N GLN A 72 -20.85 3.75 -15.53
CA GLN A 72 -21.03 4.63 -14.39
C GLN A 72 -20.41 4.04 -13.12
N GLN A 73 -20.57 2.73 -12.88
CA GLN A 73 -19.92 2.04 -11.78
C GLN A 73 -18.39 2.07 -11.94
N ALA A 74 -17.87 1.82 -13.14
CA ALA A 74 -16.44 1.90 -13.41
C ALA A 74 -15.90 3.29 -13.09
N ALA A 75 -16.53 4.35 -13.59
CA ALA A 75 -16.14 5.73 -13.34
C ALA A 75 -16.16 6.09 -11.85
N ARG A 76 -17.21 5.62 -11.13
CA ARG A 76 -17.34 5.84 -9.68
C ARG A 76 -16.21 5.19 -8.88
N LEU A 77 -15.88 3.94 -9.20
CA LEU A 77 -14.80 3.23 -8.49
C LEU A 77 -13.42 3.83 -8.80
N HIS A 78 -13.17 4.22 -10.04
CA HIS A 78 -11.93 4.93 -10.40
C HIS A 78 -11.83 6.28 -9.69
N GLU A 79 -12.94 7.01 -9.50
CA GLU A 79 -12.98 8.23 -8.71
C GLU A 79 -12.60 7.95 -7.24
N LEU A 80 -13.22 6.92 -6.61
CA LEU A 80 -12.92 6.56 -5.23
C LEU A 80 -11.45 6.19 -5.03
N LEU A 81 -10.89 5.37 -5.92
CA LEU A 81 -9.47 5.00 -5.91
C LEU A 81 -8.54 6.22 -6.04
N SER A 82 -8.89 7.14 -6.95
CA SER A 82 -8.12 8.36 -7.16
C SER A 82 -8.16 9.27 -5.93
N ARG A 83 -9.32 9.37 -5.26
CA ARG A 83 -9.49 10.15 -4.02
C ARG A 83 -8.74 9.50 -2.86
N ALA A 84 -8.76 8.17 -2.74
CA ALA A 84 -7.96 7.46 -1.74
C ALA A 84 -6.45 7.74 -1.89
N LEU A 85 -5.93 7.73 -3.13
CA LEU A 85 -4.55 8.13 -3.39
C LEU A 85 -4.30 9.59 -3.01
N GLN A 86 -5.20 10.50 -3.39
CA GLN A 86 -5.08 11.92 -3.09
C GLN A 86 -5.09 12.18 -1.58
N GLU A 87 -5.91 11.47 -0.82
CA GLU A 87 -5.96 11.56 0.64
C GLU A 87 -4.61 11.25 1.28
N ILE A 88 -3.98 10.15 0.85
CA ILE A 88 -2.64 9.78 1.32
C ILE A 88 -1.62 10.85 0.94
N GLN A 89 -1.65 11.37 -0.30
CA GLN A 89 -0.76 12.43 -0.75
C GLN A 89 -0.90 13.70 0.11
N VAL A 90 -2.13 14.14 0.36
CA VAL A 90 -2.41 15.31 1.20
C VAL A 90 -1.93 15.10 2.63
N THR A 91 -2.13 13.92 3.20
CA THR A 91 -1.62 13.60 4.54
C THR A 91 -0.11 13.77 4.60
N PHE A 92 0.64 13.23 3.63
CA PHE A 92 2.09 13.39 3.59
C PHE A 92 2.58 14.81 3.26
N GLU A 93 1.77 15.64 2.64
CA GLU A 93 2.09 17.06 2.39
C GLU A 93 1.84 17.95 3.59
N VAL A 94 0.76 17.71 4.33
CA VAL A 94 0.27 18.61 5.39
C VAL A 94 0.68 18.13 6.77
N ALA A 95 0.52 16.85 7.07
CA ALA A 95 0.68 16.28 8.40
C ALA A 95 1.21 14.82 8.33
N PRO A 96 2.45 14.61 7.82
CA PRO A 96 3.00 13.27 7.61
C PRO A 96 3.10 12.43 8.89
N GLN A 97 3.07 13.06 10.07
CA GLN A 97 3.05 12.39 11.37
C GLN A 97 1.68 11.79 11.72
N ASP A 98 0.62 12.20 11.01
CA ASP A 98 -0.75 11.73 11.23
C ASP A 98 -1.10 10.58 10.27
N PHE A 99 -0.12 10.11 9.49
CA PHE A 99 -0.31 8.96 8.62
C PHE A 99 -0.41 7.68 9.44
N GLU A 100 -1.54 7.00 9.31
CA GLU A 100 -1.82 5.70 9.92
C GLU A 100 -2.04 4.66 8.82
N PRO A 101 -1.16 3.64 8.69
CA PRO A 101 -1.36 2.57 7.72
C PRO A 101 -2.59 1.72 8.08
N LEU A 102 -3.33 1.29 7.08
CA LEU A 102 -4.48 0.41 7.26
C LEU A 102 -4.01 -1.04 7.42
N PHE A 103 -3.55 -1.41 8.60
CA PHE A 103 -3.16 -2.78 8.91
C PHE A 103 -4.35 -3.61 9.39
N SER A 104 -4.33 -4.90 9.09
CA SER A 104 -5.22 -5.87 9.69
C SER A 104 -4.89 -6.07 11.18
N VAL A 105 -5.90 -6.48 11.97
CA VAL A 105 -5.75 -6.71 13.40
C VAL A 105 -6.22 -8.12 13.76
N HIS A 106 -5.35 -8.92 14.35
CA HIS A 106 -5.65 -10.25 14.81
C HIS A 106 -5.71 -10.35 16.35
N LYS A 107 -6.70 -11.09 16.87
CA LYS A 107 -6.78 -11.37 18.31
C LYS A 107 -6.07 -12.68 18.64
N VAL A 108 -4.93 -12.60 19.32
CA VAL A 108 -4.14 -13.76 19.76
C VAL A 108 -4.07 -13.76 21.27
N LYS A 109 -4.65 -14.78 21.90
CA LYS A 109 -4.69 -14.92 23.39
C LYS A 109 -5.21 -13.66 24.11
N GLY A 110 -6.25 -13.00 23.52
CA GLY A 110 -6.88 -11.80 24.06
C GLY A 110 -6.13 -10.49 23.85
N LYS A 111 -5.03 -10.50 23.10
CA LYS A 111 -4.29 -9.30 22.69
C LYS A 111 -4.56 -9.01 21.21
N GLU A 112 -4.72 -7.74 20.88
CA GLU A 112 -4.77 -7.27 19.51
C GLU A 112 -3.34 -7.09 18.99
N LEU A 113 -3.03 -7.76 17.89
CA LEU A 113 -1.75 -7.70 17.21
C LEU A 113 -1.97 -7.19 15.79
N LEU A 114 -1.16 -6.24 15.38
CA LEU A 114 -1.14 -5.72 14.00
C LEU A 114 -0.55 -6.77 13.06
N ASP A 115 -1.16 -6.89 11.89
CA ASP A 115 -0.67 -7.65 10.76
C ASP A 115 -0.53 -6.73 9.56
N ALA A 116 0.69 -6.57 9.07
CA ALA A 116 1.03 -5.69 7.96
C ALA A 116 1.45 -6.46 6.69
N GLU A 117 1.29 -7.78 6.65
CA GLU A 117 1.79 -8.61 5.53
C GLU A 117 1.14 -8.18 4.21
N ALA A 118 -0.19 -8.14 4.13
CA ALA A 118 -0.90 -7.74 2.92
C ALA A 118 -0.59 -6.28 2.53
N TRP A 119 -0.49 -5.38 3.51
CA TRP A 119 -0.12 -3.99 3.29
C TRP A 119 1.28 -3.87 2.67
N CYS A 120 2.25 -4.59 3.21
CA CYS A 120 3.62 -4.60 2.72
C CYS A 120 3.72 -5.22 1.33
N TRP A 121 2.98 -6.29 1.07
CA TRP A 121 2.88 -6.87 -0.28
C TRP A 121 2.36 -5.82 -1.28
N GLY A 122 1.27 -5.14 -0.98
CA GLY A 122 0.74 -4.07 -1.83
C GLY A 122 1.76 -2.94 -2.06
N PHE A 123 2.51 -2.56 -1.03
CA PHE A 123 3.58 -1.56 -1.15
C PHE A 123 4.67 -2.01 -2.13
N LEU A 124 5.10 -3.27 -2.07
CA LEU A 124 6.09 -3.85 -2.99
C LEU A 124 5.55 -3.98 -4.42
N GLU A 125 4.26 -4.29 -4.59
CA GLU A 125 3.60 -4.29 -5.90
C GLU A 125 3.66 -2.91 -6.58
N ALA A 126 3.49 -1.83 -5.83
CA ALA A 126 3.66 -0.49 -6.38
C ALA A 126 5.12 -0.19 -6.75
N ILE A 127 6.09 -0.67 -5.97
CA ILE A 127 7.52 -0.55 -6.30
C ILE A 127 7.82 -1.25 -7.61
N SER A 128 7.23 -2.42 -7.88
CA SER A 128 7.45 -3.19 -9.09
C SER A 128 7.09 -2.44 -10.38
N LEU A 129 6.22 -1.44 -10.31
CA LEU A 129 5.87 -0.59 -11.45
C LEU A 129 7.06 0.24 -11.96
N ASN A 130 8.02 0.57 -11.07
CA ASN A 130 9.26 1.26 -11.44
C ASN A 130 10.36 0.99 -10.41
N GLU A 131 10.80 -0.24 -10.34
CA GLU A 131 11.79 -0.73 -9.38
C GLU A 131 13.11 0.06 -9.43
N ALA A 132 13.56 0.40 -10.64
CA ALA A 132 14.79 1.16 -10.83
C ALA A 132 14.75 2.54 -10.13
N ALA A 133 13.59 3.16 -10.02
CA ALA A 133 13.46 4.45 -9.33
C ALA A 133 13.67 4.33 -7.81
N TRP A 134 13.50 3.15 -7.22
CA TRP A 134 13.69 2.89 -5.79
C TRP A 134 15.11 2.49 -5.41
N GLN A 135 15.98 2.15 -6.39
CA GLN A 135 17.36 1.76 -6.13
C GLN A 135 18.16 2.77 -5.29
N PRO A 136 18.04 4.10 -5.49
CA PRO A 136 18.78 5.06 -4.67
C PRO A 136 18.52 4.93 -3.15
N LEU A 137 17.29 4.58 -2.73
CA LEU A 137 17.00 4.30 -1.32
C LEU A 137 17.65 2.98 -0.89
N ARG A 138 17.51 1.92 -1.68
CA ARG A 138 18.04 0.59 -1.39
C ARG A 138 19.57 0.55 -1.31
N GLU A 139 20.25 1.43 -2.04
CA GLU A 139 21.72 1.55 -2.06
C GLU A 139 22.26 2.60 -1.05
N SER A 140 21.37 3.33 -0.40
CA SER A 140 21.76 4.37 0.56
C SER A 140 22.06 3.82 1.95
N SER A 141 22.62 4.68 2.80
CA SER A 141 22.76 4.39 4.25
C SER A 141 21.40 4.23 4.97
N GLN A 142 20.28 4.55 4.31
CA GLN A 142 18.92 4.43 4.83
C GLN A 142 18.16 3.19 4.28
N ALA A 143 18.85 2.28 3.59
CA ALA A 143 18.26 1.05 3.04
C ALA A 143 17.46 0.23 4.08
N LEU A 144 17.86 0.28 5.35
CA LEU A 144 17.18 -0.40 6.46
C LEU A 144 15.73 0.06 6.67
N LEU A 145 15.31 1.21 6.12
CA LEU A 145 13.91 1.65 6.15
C LEU A 145 12.98 0.69 5.39
N MET A 146 13.52 -0.04 4.42
CA MET A 146 12.76 -1.02 3.62
C MET A 146 12.69 -2.41 4.27
N ARG A 147 13.52 -2.69 5.28
CA ARG A 147 13.72 -4.04 5.83
C ARG A 147 12.43 -4.73 6.26
N ALA A 148 11.61 -4.07 7.06
CA ALA A 148 10.37 -4.67 7.56
C ALA A 148 9.33 -4.83 6.45
N ILE A 149 9.27 -3.88 5.51
CA ILE A 149 8.40 -3.94 4.33
C ILE A 149 8.81 -5.12 3.43
N ASP A 150 10.11 -5.24 3.12
CA ASP A 150 10.63 -6.31 2.28
C ASP A 150 10.41 -7.70 2.93
N LEU A 151 10.53 -7.79 4.27
CA LEU A 151 10.37 -9.05 4.98
C LEU A 151 8.91 -9.50 5.07
N LEU A 152 7.99 -8.58 5.38
CA LEU A 152 6.57 -8.90 5.55
C LEU A 152 5.83 -9.03 4.20
N GLY A 153 6.27 -8.29 3.17
CA GLY A 153 5.60 -8.27 1.87
C GLY A 153 6.18 -9.23 0.84
N ALA A 154 7.26 -9.96 1.15
CA ALA A 154 7.85 -10.91 0.21
C ALA A 154 6.96 -12.14 0.00
N GLU A 155 6.78 -12.54 -1.27
CA GLU A 155 6.06 -13.78 -1.62
C GLU A 155 6.87 -15.03 -1.26
N GLU A 156 8.20 -14.93 -1.35
CA GLU A 156 9.14 -16.02 -1.00
C GLU A 156 10.15 -15.49 0.02
N ILE A 157 10.32 -16.24 1.10
CA ILE A 157 11.31 -15.96 2.14
C ILE A 157 12.16 -17.22 2.41
N ASP A 158 13.42 -17.02 2.76
CA ASP A 158 14.30 -18.10 3.14
C ASP A 158 14.10 -18.55 4.60
N ASP A 159 14.72 -19.68 5.00
CA ASP A 159 14.61 -20.24 6.36
C ASP A 159 15.04 -19.24 7.46
N ALA A 160 16.02 -18.39 7.18
CA ALA A 160 16.51 -17.40 8.14
C ALA A 160 15.49 -16.23 8.31
N GLN A 161 14.84 -15.84 7.23
CA GLN A 161 13.76 -14.83 7.22
C GLN A 161 12.49 -15.40 7.87
N LEU A 162 12.14 -16.66 7.61
CA LEU A 162 10.98 -17.33 8.18
C LEU A 162 11.00 -17.26 9.71
N VAL A 163 12.15 -17.45 10.34
CA VAL A 163 12.29 -17.33 11.81
C VAL A 163 11.91 -15.95 12.34
N LEU A 164 11.93 -14.90 11.50
CA LEU A 164 11.60 -13.53 11.89
C LEU A 164 10.09 -13.23 11.81
N VAL A 165 9.33 -14.05 11.07
CA VAL A 165 7.89 -13.88 10.83
C VAL A 165 7.05 -15.10 11.26
N ASP A 166 7.63 -16.12 11.87
CA ASP A 166 6.97 -17.36 12.29
C ASP A 166 6.03 -17.21 13.48
N ASP A 167 5.98 -16.04 14.08
CA ASP A 167 5.19 -15.75 15.28
C ASP A 167 4.45 -14.40 15.14
N PRO A 168 3.12 -14.34 15.41
CA PRO A 168 2.33 -13.11 15.30
C PRO A 168 2.85 -11.93 16.15
N VAL A 169 3.58 -12.20 17.23
CA VAL A 169 4.18 -11.12 18.04
C VAL A 169 5.40 -10.52 17.33
N LYS A 170 6.12 -11.32 16.54
CA LYS A 170 7.23 -10.82 15.72
C LYS A 170 6.68 -9.99 14.55
N CYS A 171 5.65 -10.49 13.85
CA CYS A 171 4.96 -9.74 12.80
C CYS A 171 4.42 -8.40 13.32
N HIS A 172 3.79 -8.38 14.49
CA HIS A 172 3.34 -7.15 15.12
C HIS A 172 4.46 -6.13 15.38
N LYS A 173 5.64 -6.58 15.82
CA LYS A 173 6.79 -5.68 15.99
C LYS A 173 7.28 -5.11 14.66
N LEU A 174 7.31 -5.95 13.63
CA LEU A 174 7.67 -5.50 12.29
C LEU A 174 6.63 -4.52 11.73
N ALA A 175 5.33 -4.72 11.99
CA ALA A 175 4.29 -3.78 11.62
C ALA A 175 4.52 -2.38 12.23
N ILE A 176 4.93 -2.31 13.50
CA ILE A 176 5.33 -1.05 14.14
C ILE A 176 6.57 -0.43 13.47
N GLU A 177 7.55 -1.26 13.05
CA GLU A 177 8.70 -0.77 12.29
C GLU A 177 8.27 -0.20 10.92
N VAL A 178 7.33 -0.84 10.22
CA VAL A 178 6.76 -0.34 8.95
C VAL A 178 6.13 1.03 9.15
N GLU A 179 5.22 1.18 10.12
CA GLU A 179 4.56 2.45 10.44
C GLU A 179 5.58 3.57 10.67
N ALA A 180 6.62 3.31 11.46
CA ALA A 180 7.67 4.28 11.75
C ALA A 180 8.57 4.58 10.54
N SER A 181 8.75 3.65 9.59
CA SER A 181 9.64 3.81 8.44
C SER A 181 9.02 4.63 7.31
N VAL A 182 7.72 4.51 7.07
CA VAL A 182 7.04 5.12 5.92
C VAL A 182 7.21 6.65 5.84
N PRO A 183 7.01 7.44 6.92
CA PRO A 183 7.28 8.87 6.88
C PRO A 183 8.77 9.20 6.63
N GLN A 184 9.69 8.32 7.04
CA GLN A 184 11.12 8.50 6.83
C GLN A 184 11.51 8.22 5.38
N ILE A 185 10.88 7.23 4.73
CA ILE A 185 11.03 6.97 3.28
C ILE A 185 10.58 8.21 2.49
N ARG A 186 9.42 8.79 2.82
CA ARG A 186 8.97 10.04 2.19
C ARG A 186 9.99 11.18 2.39
N ARG A 187 10.52 11.32 3.60
CA ARG A 187 11.53 12.33 3.92
C ARG A 187 12.83 12.13 3.14
N PHE A 188 13.23 10.88 2.90
CA PHE A 188 14.38 10.56 2.06
C PHE A 188 14.15 11.12 0.65
N TRP A 189 13.03 10.82 0.00
CA TRP A 189 12.74 11.29 -1.36
C TRP A 189 12.64 12.81 -1.47
N LEU A 190 12.07 13.49 -0.48
CA LEU A 190 12.03 14.94 -0.46
C LEU A 190 13.43 15.59 -0.42
N LYS A 191 14.43 14.90 0.13
CA LYS A 191 15.81 15.37 0.21
C LYS A 191 16.69 14.86 -0.93
N TYR A 192 16.28 13.78 -1.55
CA TYR A 192 17.03 13.17 -2.65
C TYR A 192 16.96 14.07 -3.89
N LYS A 193 18.12 14.63 -4.24
CA LYS A 193 18.23 15.51 -5.40
C LYS A 193 18.88 14.77 -6.53
N GLY A 194 18.46 13.66 -6.99
CA GLY A 194 19.07 12.91 -8.08
C GLY A 194 20.40 13.50 -8.59
N VAL A 195 21.39 12.69 -8.87
CA VAL A 195 22.67 13.15 -9.46
C VAL A 195 22.45 13.41 -10.94
#